data_5eef23fa14e914eb2b5dad8828e16fc4
#
_entry.id   5eef23fa14e914eb2b5dad8828e16fc4
#
_cell.length_a   1.000
_cell.length_b   1.000
_cell.length_c   1.000
_cell.angle_alpha   90.00
_cell.angle_beta   90.00
_cell.angle_gamma   90.00
#
_symmetry.space_group_name_H-M   'P 1'
#
loop_
_entity.id
_entity.type
_entity.pdbx_description
1 polymer ?
#
loop_
_entity_poly.entity_id
_entity_poly.type
_entity_poly.pdbx_seq_one_letter_code
_entity_poly.pdbx_strand_id
1 'polypeptide(L)'
;SVGFDASIAMQFHQLRERTPCCADSVTKIVAGHAVLGFAEALASRKYLRPGVITLRVDGREVPVPAGARTLQFFNIHSSATGIDFFGCGEKSVPGELQHYEPPNIGDGLIEVVATMSAWHLGAIRLGFGHSHRVAQGASVEMVVRDAIPVQVDGEPWLQPPAVIHVSAQGKIPFVLGRGEKRNVPTVGHVRRPSVVRTNPS
;
A
#
# COMPACT_ATOMS: atom_id res chain seq x y z
N SER A 1 -3.37 -3.47 -0.92
CA SER A 1 -4.08 -2.42 -1.68
C SER A 1 -5.53 -2.82 -1.95
N VAL A 2 -6.36 -1.83 -2.27
CA VAL A 2 -7.81 -1.99 -2.50
C VAL A 2 -8.20 -1.24 -3.77
N GLY A 3 -9.04 -1.84 -4.61
CA GLY A 3 -9.59 -1.22 -5.80
C GLY A 3 -8.88 -1.60 -7.09
N PHE A 4 -8.54 -0.62 -7.91
CA PHE A 4 -8.04 -0.82 -9.28
C PHE A 4 -6.77 -1.69 -9.35
N ASP A 5 -5.77 -1.43 -8.53
CA ASP A 5 -4.52 -2.19 -8.51
C ASP A 5 -4.75 -3.66 -8.11
N ALA A 6 -5.58 -3.88 -7.10
CA ALA A 6 -5.99 -5.22 -6.67
C ALA A 6 -6.81 -5.96 -7.75
N SER A 7 -7.62 -5.24 -8.53
CA SER A 7 -8.36 -5.81 -9.66
C SER A 7 -7.41 -6.32 -10.75
N ILE A 8 -6.36 -5.57 -11.07
CA ILE A 8 -5.34 -6.01 -12.05
C ILE A 8 -4.64 -7.27 -11.53
N ALA A 9 -4.23 -7.26 -10.26
CA ALA A 9 -3.59 -8.42 -9.64
C ALA A 9 -4.49 -9.67 -9.70
N MET A 10 -5.78 -9.52 -9.42
CA MET A 10 -6.76 -10.60 -9.47
C MET A 10 -6.94 -11.15 -10.90
N GLN A 11 -7.04 -10.28 -11.91
CA GLN A 11 -7.13 -10.69 -13.31
C GLN A 11 -5.86 -11.40 -13.76
N PHE A 12 -4.68 -10.91 -13.35
CA PHE A 12 -3.41 -11.54 -13.66
C PHE A 12 -3.27 -12.90 -12.98
N HIS A 13 -3.70 -13.02 -11.72
CA HIS A 13 -3.73 -14.30 -10.99
C HIS A 13 -4.58 -15.35 -11.75
N GLN A 14 -5.79 -14.99 -12.16
CA GLN A 14 -6.66 -15.84 -12.96
C GLN A 14 -6.07 -16.21 -14.32
N LEU A 15 -5.40 -15.26 -14.99
CA LEU A 15 -4.71 -15.51 -16.25
C LEU A 15 -3.56 -16.51 -16.07
N ARG A 16 -2.77 -16.36 -15.01
CA ARG A 16 -1.66 -17.25 -14.67
C ARG A 16 -2.14 -18.68 -14.41
N GLU A 17 -3.26 -18.84 -13.71
CA GLU A 17 -3.84 -20.16 -13.46
C GLU A 17 -4.33 -20.85 -14.74
N ARG A 18 -4.91 -20.08 -15.67
CA ARG A 18 -5.42 -20.62 -16.95
C ARG A 18 -4.30 -20.84 -17.97
N THR A 19 -3.26 -20.02 -17.93
CA THR A 19 -2.17 -20.01 -18.92
C THR A 19 -0.83 -19.82 -18.23
N PRO A 20 -0.27 -20.87 -17.59
CA PRO A 20 0.95 -20.75 -16.79
C PRO A 20 2.16 -20.18 -17.56
N CYS A 21 2.23 -20.40 -18.88
CA CYS A 21 3.32 -19.88 -19.72
C CYS A 21 3.34 -18.34 -19.84
N CYS A 22 2.29 -17.62 -19.42
CA CYS A 22 2.29 -16.16 -19.39
C CYS A 22 3.09 -15.57 -18.21
N ALA A 23 3.50 -16.40 -17.25
CA ALA A 23 4.24 -16.00 -16.07
C ALA A 23 5.60 -16.72 -15.91
N ASP A 24 6.15 -17.25 -16.99
CA ASP A 24 7.44 -17.99 -17.00
C ASP A 24 8.66 -17.06 -17.03
N SER A 25 8.47 -15.76 -17.24
CA SER A 25 9.54 -14.77 -17.21
C SER A 25 9.05 -13.42 -16.65
N VAL A 26 9.97 -12.66 -16.07
CA VAL A 26 9.69 -11.33 -15.51
C VAL A 26 9.10 -10.40 -16.57
N THR A 27 9.61 -10.46 -17.81
CA THR A 27 9.12 -9.64 -18.92
C THR A 27 7.66 -9.93 -19.24
N LYS A 28 7.26 -11.20 -19.27
CA LYS A 28 5.85 -11.59 -19.51
C LYS A 28 4.96 -11.17 -18.36
N ILE A 29 5.43 -11.29 -17.11
CA ILE A 29 4.69 -10.80 -15.94
C ILE A 29 4.44 -9.31 -16.02
N VAL A 30 5.46 -8.51 -16.31
CA VAL A 30 5.34 -7.05 -16.46
C VAL A 30 4.42 -6.69 -17.63
N ALA A 31 4.60 -7.33 -18.78
CA ALA A 31 3.74 -7.11 -19.94
C ALA A 31 2.29 -7.48 -19.66
N GLY A 32 2.03 -8.60 -19.00
CA GLY A 32 0.69 -9.03 -18.60
C GLY A 32 -0.02 -8.01 -17.71
N HIS A 33 0.69 -7.51 -16.68
CA HIS A 33 0.15 -6.44 -15.84
C HIS A 33 -0.12 -5.14 -16.61
N ALA A 34 0.76 -4.77 -17.55
CA ALA A 34 0.58 -3.58 -18.37
C ALA A 34 -0.65 -3.69 -19.28
N VAL A 35 -0.84 -4.83 -19.94
CA VAL A 35 -2.01 -5.09 -20.82
C VAL A 35 -3.31 -5.09 -20.02
N LEU A 36 -3.34 -5.81 -18.89
CA LEU A 36 -4.52 -5.85 -18.02
C LEU A 36 -4.81 -4.48 -17.40
N GLY A 37 -3.77 -3.74 -17.00
CA GLY A 37 -3.91 -2.38 -16.49
C GLY A 37 -4.49 -1.44 -17.54
N PHE A 38 -4.06 -1.55 -18.79
CA PHE A 38 -4.62 -0.76 -19.90
C PHE A 38 -6.08 -1.14 -20.17
N ALA A 39 -6.40 -2.44 -20.24
CA ALA A 39 -7.76 -2.91 -20.44
C ALA A 39 -8.71 -2.46 -19.33
N GLU A 40 -8.27 -2.55 -18.06
CA GLU A 40 -9.04 -2.09 -16.91
C GLU A 40 -9.19 -0.57 -16.87
N ALA A 41 -8.18 0.17 -17.36
CA ALA A 41 -8.26 1.63 -17.51
C ALA A 41 -9.34 2.03 -18.52
N LEU A 42 -9.43 1.33 -19.64
CA LEU A 42 -10.47 1.53 -20.66
C LEU A 42 -11.86 1.15 -20.14
N ALA A 43 -11.97 0.09 -19.36
CA ALA A 43 -13.23 -0.33 -18.74
C ALA A 43 -13.78 0.69 -17.74
N SER A 44 -12.95 1.62 -17.28
CA SER A 44 -13.31 2.75 -16.40
C SER A 44 -14.06 2.35 -15.13
N ARG A 45 -13.87 1.13 -14.64
CA ARG A 45 -14.53 0.63 -13.42
C ARG A 45 -14.13 1.46 -12.21
N LYS A 46 -15.12 1.92 -11.47
CA LYS A 46 -14.93 2.72 -10.26
C LYS A 46 -15.21 1.84 -9.04
N TYR A 47 -14.18 1.30 -8.43
CA TYR A 47 -14.32 0.49 -7.21
C TYR A 47 -14.53 1.36 -5.96
N LEU A 48 -13.84 2.50 -5.89
CA LEU A 48 -13.91 3.43 -4.77
C LEU A 48 -14.97 4.52 -5.03
N ARG A 49 -16.24 4.10 -5.11
CA ARG A 49 -17.37 5.02 -5.24
C ARG A 49 -17.67 5.67 -3.88
N PRO A 50 -18.24 6.90 -3.86
CA PRO A 50 -18.71 7.50 -2.62
C PRO A 50 -19.62 6.55 -1.82
N GLY A 51 -19.38 6.41 -0.53
CA GLY A 51 -20.16 5.53 0.35
C GLY A 51 -19.76 4.06 0.37
N VAL A 52 -18.93 3.57 -0.58
CA VAL A 52 -18.45 2.18 -0.58
C VAL A 52 -17.42 1.95 0.51
N ILE A 53 -16.55 2.93 0.75
CA ILE A 53 -15.52 2.84 1.78
C ILE A 53 -15.67 4.00 2.76
N THR A 54 -15.58 3.70 4.05
CA THR A 54 -15.28 4.67 5.12
C THR A 54 -13.91 4.31 5.68
N LEU A 55 -13.01 5.29 5.71
CA LEU A 55 -11.65 5.14 6.23
C LEU A 55 -11.52 5.86 7.56
N ARG A 56 -10.94 5.19 8.56
CA ARG A 56 -10.56 5.79 9.83
C ARG A 56 -9.11 5.49 10.13
N VAL A 57 -8.38 6.49 10.60
CA VAL A 57 -6.99 6.37 11.02
C VAL A 57 -6.88 6.87 12.45
N ASP A 58 -6.37 6.03 13.34
CA ASP A 58 -6.29 6.29 14.78
C ASP A 58 -7.63 6.77 15.36
N GLY A 59 -8.73 6.13 14.93
CA GLY A 59 -10.09 6.40 15.36
C GLY A 59 -10.76 7.63 14.71
N ARG A 60 -10.05 8.42 13.90
CA ARG A 60 -10.59 9.60 13.21
C ARG A 60 -10.97 9.26 11.78
N GLU A 61 -12.13 9.68 11.34
CA GLU A 61 -12.55 9.52 9.96
C GLU A 61 -11.71 10.41 9.04
N VAL A 62 -11.21 9.79 7.96
CA VAL A 62 -10.37 10.45 6.96
C VAL A 62 -11.08 10.37 5.61
N PRO A 63 -11.27 11.48 4.90
CA PRO A 63 -11.93 11.48 3.61
C PRO A 63 -11.10 10.74 2.56
N VAL A 64 -11.72 9.80 1.85
CA VAL A 64 -11.12 9.20 0.66
C VAL A 64 -11.15 10.24 -0.46
N PRO A 65 -10.02 10.55 -1.10
CA PRO A 65 -9.98 11.56 -2.15
C PRO A 65 -10.97 11.27 -3.28
N ALA A 66 -11.73 12.28 -3.68
CA ALA A 66 -12.68 12.15 -4.77
C ALA A 66 -11.97 11.73 -6.07
N GLY A 67 -12.47 10.66 -6.70
CA GLY A 67 -11.85 10.11 -7.90
C GLY A 67 -10.70 9.14 -7.66
N ALA A 68 -10.34 8.85 -6.41
CA ALA A 68 -9.38 7.79 -6.10
C ALA A 68 -9.83 6.46 -6.72
N ARG A 69 -8.90 5.75 -7.35
CA ARG A 69 -9.13 4.43 -7.93
C ARG A 69 -8.53 3.30 -7.11
N THR A 70 -7.48 3.62 -6.36
CA THR A 70 -6.81 2.68 -5.47
C THR A 70 -6.50 3.37 -4.15
N LEU A 71 -6.69 2.65 -3.05
CA LEU A 71 -6.07 2.92 -1.76
C LEU A 71 -5.00 1.86 -1.50
N GLN A 72 -3.83 2.30 -1.04
CA GLN A 72 -2.71 1.43 -0.70
C GLN A 72 -2.26 1.74 0.72
N PHE A 73 -1.90 0.67 1.43
CA PHE A 73 -1.44 0.72 2.82
C PHE A 73 -0.03 0.17 2.84
N PHE A 74 0.92 0.96 3.32
CA PHE A 74 2.32 0.60 3.35
C PHE A 74 2.89 0.69 4.76
N ASN A 75 3.73 -0.28 5.10
CA ASN A 75 4.60 -0.26 6.27
C ASN A 75 6.08 -0.15 5.85
N ILE A 76 6.33 0.06 4.56
CA ILE A 76 7.67 0.19 3.98
C ILE A 76 7.69 1.40 3.04
N HIS A 77 8.88 1.96 2.82
CA HIS A 77 9.04 3.15 1.98
C HIS A 77 8.94 2.89 0.47
N SER A 78 8.85 1.65 0.04
CA SER A 78 8.78 1.29 -1.37
C SER A 78 7.84 0.12 -1.61
N SER A 79 7.35 -0.02 -2.84
CA SER A 79 6.51 -1.13 -3.28
C SER A 79 7.06 -1.74 -4.56
N ALA A 80 6.68 -2.98 -4.87
CA ALA A 80 6.92 -3.66 -6.15
C ALA A 80 8.31 -3.33 -6.75
N THR A 81 9.35 -4.02 -6.34
CA THR A 81 10.72 -3.85 -6.89
C THR A 81 11.42 -2.52 -6.54
N GLY A 82 11.01 -1.84 -5.49
CA GLY A 82 11.67 -0.62 -5.02
C GLY A 82 11.10 0.68 -5.57
N ILE A 83 9.88 0.66 -6.08
CA ILE A 83 9.20 1.88 -6.55
C ILE A 83 8.86 2.75 -5.36
N ASP A 84 9.27 4.02 -5.41
CA ASP A 84 8.93 5.02 -4.43
C ASP A 84 7.54 5.62 -4.74
N PHE A 85 6.57 5.36 -3.87
CA PHE A 85 5.22 5.92 -3.96
C PHE A 85 5.09 7.30 -3.32
N PHE A 86 6.04 7.70 -2.50
CA PHE A 86 5.94 8.89 -1.64
C PHE A 86 6.69 10.09 -2.19
N GLY A 87 7.80 9.87 -2.90
CA GLY A 87 8.68 10.91 -3.42
C GLY A 87 9.52 11.61 -2.36
N CYS A 88 10.53 12.30 -2.85
CA CYS A 88 11.35 13.17 -2.00
C CYS A 88 10.64 14.52 -1.84
N GLY A 89 9.71 14.64 -0.90
CA GLY A 89 9.17 15.95 -0.57
C GLY A 89 7.68 15.98 -0.22
N GLU A 90 7.38 16.93 0.63
CA GLU A 90 6.07 17.33 1.11
C GLU A 90 5.18 17.80 -0.06
N LYS A 91 4.40 16.89 -0.64
CA LYS A 91 3.26 17.31 -1.45
C LYS A 91 2.01 16.79 -0.78
N SER A 92 1.63 17.47 0.28
CA SER A 92 0.26 17.48 0.78
C SER A 92 -0.70 17.87 -0.34
N VAL A 93 -1.89 17.31 -0.34
CA VAL A 93 -2.99 17.79 -1.17
C VAL A 93 -3.13 19.30 -0.94
N PRO A 94 -3.24 20.16 -1.99
CA PRO A 94 -3.39 21.59 -1.80
C PRO A 94 -4.59 21.87 -0.88
N GLY A 95 -4.35 22.45 0.28
CA GLY A 95 -5.39 22.86 1.24
C GLY A 95 -5.34 22.19 2.60
N GLU A 96 -4.56 21.14 2.82
CA GLU A 96 -4.38 20.52 4.15
C GLU A 96 -2.91 20.57 4.58
N LEU A 97 -2.67 21.30 5.66
CA LEU A 97 -1.38 21.34 6.38
C LEU A 97 -1.21 20.07 7.24
N GLN A 98 -1.35 18.89 6.65
CA GLN A 98 -0.98 17.67 7.35
C GLN A 98 0.49 17.39 7.08
N HIS A 99 1.29 17.56 8.11
CA HIS A 99 2.69 17.16 8.09
C HIS A 99 2.77 15.65 8.30
N TYR A 100 3.19 14.91 7.27
CA TYR A 100 3.45 13.49 7.36
C TYR A 100 4.94 13.25 7.61
N GLU A 101 5.25 12.39 8.58
CA GLU A 101 6.61 11.92 8.77
C GLU A 101 7.10 11.14 7.54
N PRO A 102 8.40 11.16 7.24
CA PRO A 102 8.95 10.33 6.18
C PRO A 102 8.67 8.85 6.45
N PRO A 103 8.28 8.04 5.44
CA PRO A 103 8.00 6.63 5.63
C PRO A 103 9.17 5.87 6.26
N ASN A 104 8.91 5.15 7.34
CA ASN A 104 9.92 4.42 8.09
C ASN A 104 9.38 3.06 8.56
N ILE A 105 10.06 1.99 8.21
CA ILE A 105 9.67 0.61 8.57
C ILE A 105 9.69 0.34 10.08
N GLY A 106 10.30 1.22 10.86
CA GLY A 106 10.54 1.03 12.30
C GLY A 106 9.70 1.94 13.20
N ASP A 107 8.85 2.82 12.68
CA ASP A 107 8.09 3.79 13.48
C ASP A 107 6.76 3.25 14.01
N GLY A 108 6.25 2.16 13.41
CA GLY A 108 4.95 1.58 13.76
C GLY A 108 3.78 2.30 13.12
N LEU A 109 4.03 3.15 12.12
CA LEU A 109 3.01 3.85 11.36
C LEU A 109 2.72 3.14 10.04
N ILE A 110 1.50 3.28 9.58
CA ILE A 110 1.02 2.79 8.30
C ILE A 110 0.74 3.99 7.42
N GLU A 111 1.35 4.00 6.25
CA GLU A 111 1.13 5.01 5.23
C GLU A 111 -0.11 4.65 4.43
N VAL A 112 -1.06 5.58 4.33
CA VAL A 112 -2.22 5.44 3.47
C VAL A 112 -2.06 6.39 2.28
N VAL A 113 -2.05 5.83 1.09
CA VAL A 113 -1.91 6.61 -0.15
C VAL A 113 -3.01 6.27 -1.15
N ALA A 114 -3.30 7.22 -2.04
CA ALA A 114 -4.27 7.04 -3.11
C ALA A 114 -3.64 7.27 -4.48
N THR A 115 -4.09 6.49 -5.46
CA THR A 115 -3.82 6.77 -6.87
C THR A 115 -5.13 7.11 -7.59
N MET A 116 -5.08 8.15 -8.42
CA MET A 116 -6.29 8.77 -8.99
C MET A 116 -6.69 8.17 -10.34
N SER A 117 -5.77 7.51 -11.02
CA SER A 117 -6.02 6.90 -12.34
C SER A 117 -5.02 5.81 -12.66
N ALA A 118 -5.33 4.99 -13.67
CA ALA A 118 -4.39 4.02 -14.22
C ALA A 118 -3.11 4.68 -14.75
N TRP A 119 -3.25 5.83 -15.40
CA TRP A 119 -2.12 6.61 -15.92
C TRP A 119 -1.26 7.16 -14.79
N HIS A 120 -1.88 7.61 -13.69
CA HIS A 120 -1.18 8.05 -12.50
C HIS A 120 -0.36 6.90 -11.88
N LEU A 121 -0.96 5.72 -11.73
CA LEU A 121 -0.24 4.53 -11.26
C LEU A 121 0.91 4.15 -12.22
N GLY A 122 0.67 4.21 -13.52
CA GLY A 122 1.71 3.98 -14.54
C GLY A 122 2.86 4.97 -14.43
N ALA A 123 2.57 6.25 -14.29
CA ALA A 123 3.58 7.30 -14.11
C ALA A 123 4.43 7.09 -12.84
N ILE A 124 3.80 6.73 -11.72
CA ILE A 124 4.51 6.39 -10.48
C ILE A 124 5.46 5.21 -10.71
N ARG A 125 4.99 4.15 -11.38
CA ARG A 125 5.80 2.97 -11.69
C ARG A 125 6.98 3.24 -12.62
N LEU A 126 6.88 4.27 -13.45
CA LEU A 126 7.96 4.74 -14.32
C LEU A 126 8.85 5.82 -13.65
N GLY A 127 8.58 6.19 -12.41
CA GLY A 127 9.33 7.21 -11.68
C GLY A 127 8.99 8.66 -12.03
N PHE A 128 7.88 8.90 -12.75
CA PHE A 128 7.45 10.24 -13.17
C PHE A 128 6.38 10.88 -12.27
N GLY A 129 6.07 10.28 -11.13
CA GLY A 129 5.05 10.82 -10.24
C GLY A 129 5.05 10.16 -8.88
N HIS A 130 4.21 10.68 -7.99
CA HIS A 130 4.03 10.16 -6.63
C HIS A 130 2.55 10.02 -6.34
N SER A 131 2.20 9.14 -5.40
CA SER A 131 0.82 8.98 -4.94
C SER A 131 0.37 10.18 -4.10
N HIS A 132 -0.95 10.32 -3.93
CA HIS A 132 -1.49 11.25 -2.95
C HIS A 132 -1.41 10.61 -1.56
N ARG A 133 -0.73 11.25 -0.62
CA ARG A 133 -0.75 10.85 0.78
C ARG A 133 -2.11 11.22 1.36
N VAL A 134 -2.80 10.23 1.94
CA VAL A 134 -4.16 10.36 2.48
C VAL A 134 -4.11 10.47 3.99
N ALA A 135 -3.31 9.61 4.62
CA ALA A 135 -3.14 9.57 6.05
C ALA A 135 -1.88 8.80 6.45
N GLN A 136 -1.50 8.94 7.70
CA GLN A 136 -0.45 8.17 8.37
C GLN A 136 -0.92 7.92 9.81
N GLY A 137 -0.81 6.69 10.30
CA GLY A 137 -1.21 6.37 11.67
C GLY A 137 -0.89 4.94 12.07
N ALA A 138 -0.99 4.64 13.36
CA ALA A 138 -0.67 3.34 13.92
C ALA A 138 -1.76 2.29 13.66
N SER A 139 -3.00 2.73 13.42
CA SER A 139 -4.16 1.87 13.19
C SER A 139 -5.03 2.44 12.09
N VAL A 140 -5.38 1.59 11.13
CA VAL A 140 -6.29 1.93 10.03
C VAL A 140 -7.47 0.97 10.06
N GLU A 141 -8.67 1.54 10.10
CA GLU A 141 -9.93 0.81 9.96
C GLU A 141 -10.58 1.21 8.63
N MET A 142 -10.94 0.22 7.84
CA MET A 142 -11.65 0.43 6.59
C MET A 142 -12.96 -0.36 6.59
N VAL A 143 -14.08 0.36 6.61
CA VAL A 143 -15.41 -0.22 6.47
C VAL A 143 -15.73 -0.32 4.99
N VAL A 144 -15.90 -1.53 4.50
CA VAL A 144 -16.23 -1.84 3.09
C VAL A 144 -17.69 -2.27 3.03
N ARG A 145 -18.50 -1.61 2.21
CA ARG A 145 -19.96 -1.86 2.10
C ARG A 145 -20.37 -2.65 0.87
N ASP A 146 -19.54 -2.69 -0.17
CA ASP A 146 -19.75 -3.46 -1.39
C ASP A 146 -18.59 -4.43 -1.61
N ALA A 147 -18.79 -5.48 -2.40
CA ALA A 147 -17.71 -6.37 -2.79
C ALA A 147 -16.64 -5.60 -3.59
N ILE A 148 -15.39 -5.69 -3.15
CA ILE A 148 -14.28 -4.91 -3.72
C ILE A 148 -13.01 -5.77 -3.87
N PRO A 149 -12.24 -5.63 -4.96
CA PRO A 149 -10.95 -6.26 -5.08
C PRO A 149 -9.98 -5.76 -4.02
N VAL A 150 -9.34 -6.68 -3.33
CA VAL A 150 -8.31 -6.45 -2.31
C VAL A 150 -7.10 -7.31 -2.64
N GLN A 151 -5.91 -6.85 -2.28
CA GLN A 151 -4.71 -7.68 -2.28
C GLN A 151 -3.82 -7.36 -1.09
N VAL A 152 -3.11 -8.37 -0.60
CA VAL A 152 -2.01 -8.25 0.35
C VAL A 152 -0.80 -8.92 -0.27
N ASP A 153 0.28 -8.16 -0.43
CA ASP A 153 1.59 -8.64 -0.94
C ASP A 153 1.52 -9.46 -2.24
N GLY A 154 0.58 -9.08 -3.13
CA GLY A 154 0.40 -9.74 -4.42
C GLY A 154 -0.64 -10.88 -4.43
N GLU A 155 -1.20 -11.24 -3.29
CA GLU A 155 -2.27 -12.23 -3.20
C GLU A 155 -3.65 -11.53 -3.24
N PRO A 156 -4.37 -11.60 -4.37
CA PRO A 156 -5.63 -10.89 -4.56
C PRO A 156 -6.86 -11.76 -4.25
N TRP A 157 -7.92 -11.10 -3.78
CA TRP A 157 -9.26 -11.71 -3.68
C TRP A 157 -10.36 -10.67 -3.81
N LEU A 158 -11.60 -11.14 -4.00
CA LEU A 158 -12.78 -10.29 -3.93
C LEU A 158 -13.30 -10.29 -2.49
N GLN A 159 -13.16 -9.14 -1.81
CA GLN A 159 -13.60 -8.96 -0.43
C GLN A 159 -15.08 -8.60 -0.40
N PRO A 160 -15.95 -9.41 0.23
CA PRO A 160 -17.33 -9.01 0.50
C PRO A 160 -17.39 -7.89 1.54
N PRO A 161 -18.56 -7.28 1.79
CA PRO A 161 -18.72 -6.28 2.83
C PRO A 161 -18.10 -6.71 4.16
N ALA A 162 -17.22 -5.87 4.73
CA ALA A 162 -16.49 -6.19 5.94
C ALA A 162 -15.89 -4.93 6.59
N VAL A 163 -15.43 -5.09 7.82
CA VAL A 163 -14.53 -4.15 8.47
C VAL A 163 -13.11 -4.74 8.44
N ILE A 164 -12.19 -4.03 7.81
CA ILE A 164 -10.80 -4.43 7.69
C ILE A 164 -9.96 -3.56 8.63
N HIS A 165 -9.22 -4.20 9.51
CA HIS A 165 -8.28 -3.53 10.41
C HIS A 165 -6.85 -3.81 9.96
N VAL A 166 -6.04 -2.75 9.86
CA VAL A 166 -4.61 -2.83 9.59
C VAL A 166 -3.89 -2.11 10.71
N SER A 167 -3.00 -2.80 11.40
CA SER A 167 -2.25 -2.23 12.52
C SER A 167 -0.84 -2.80 12.59
N ALA A 168 0.08 -2.01 13.13
CA ALA A 168 1.43 -2.46 13.39
C ALA A 168 1.43 -3.48 14.55
N GLN A 169 1.92 -4.70 14.30
CA GLN A 169 1.92 -5.80 15.29
C GLN A 169 3.25 -5.94 16.04
N GLY A 170 4.28 -5.22 15.64
CA GLY A 170 5.59 -5.30 16.27
C GLY A 170 6.73 -5.14 15.28
N LYS A 171 7.96 -5.30 15.75
CA LYS A 171 9.17 -5.13 14.96
C LYS A 171 9.86 -6.46 14.75
N ILE A 172 10.14 -6.79 13.50
CA ILE A 172 10.90 -7.97 13.11
C ILE A 172 12.32 -7.52 12.75
N PRO A 173 13.38 -8.12 13.31
CA PRO A 173 14.74 -7.79 12.92
C PRO A 173 15.04 -8.30 11.50
N PHE A 174 15.56 -7.43 10.65
CA PHE A 174 16.03 -7.79 9.31
C PHE A 174 17.55 -7.82 9.25
N VAL A 175 18.09 -8.75 8.47
CA VAL A 175 19.52 -8.77 8.11
C VAL A 175 19.68 -7.98 6.82
N LEU A 176 20.45 -6.90 6.88
CA LEU A 176 20.79 -6.11 5.69
C LEU A 176 22.04 -6.71 5.03
N GLY A 177 21.98 -6.94 3.71
CA GLY A 177 23.15 -7.36 2.94
C GLY A 177 24.22 -6.25 2.92
N ARG A 178 25.51 -6.63 3.02
CA ARG A 178 26.62 -5.70 2.82
C ARG A 178 26.65 -5.28 1.35
N GLY A 179 26.27 -4.06 1.04
CA GLY A 179 26.41 -3.51 -0.32
C GLY A 179 25.47 -2.38 -0.73
N GLU A 180 24.38 -2.17 -0.07
CA GLU A 180 23.50 -1.03 -0.36
C GLU A 180 23.75 0.12 0.60
N LYS A 181 24.55 1.11 0.15
CA LYS A 181 24.52 2.47 0.72
C LYS A 181 23.22 3.16 0.29
N ARG A 182 22.08 2.64 0.67
CA ARG A 182 20.83 3.39 0.69
C ARG A 182 20.72 4.01 2.05
N ASN A 183 20.34 5.29 2.13
CA ASN A 183 20.03 5.98 3.37
C ASN A 183 18.87 5.27 4.08
N VAL A 184 19.17 4.17 4.75
CA VAL A 184 18.25 3.57 5.71
C VAL A 184 18.37 4.42 6.97
N PRO A 185 17.31 5.08 7.43
CA PRO A 185 17.35 5.79 8.70
C PRO A 185 17.84 4.83 9.77
N THR A 186 18.85 5.24 10.51
CA THR A 186 19.44 4.44 11.56
C THR A 186 18.34 4.12 12.58
N VAL A 187 17.96 2.87 12.70
CA VAL A 187 17.03 2.40 13.74
C VAL A 187 17.65 2.73 15.07
N GLY A 188 17.03 3.67 15.80
CA GLY A 188 17.49 4.07 17.14
C GLY A 188 17.67 2.85 18.03
N HIS A 189 18.72 2.88 18.87
CA HIS A 189 19.07 1.83 19.81
C HIS A 189 17.83 1.38 20.60
N VAL A 190 17.35 0.17 20.32
CA VAL A 190 16.32 -0.48 21.13
C VAL A 190 16.95 -0.83 22.48
N ARG A 191 16.62 -0.08 23.52
CA ARG A 191 16.93 -0.50 24.90
C ARG A 191 16.27 -1.86 25.12
N ARG A 192 17.09 -2.87 25.43
CA ARG A 192 16.58 -4.18 25.86
C ARG A 192 15.71 -3.97 27.12
N PRO A 193 14.51 -4.55 27.18
CA PRO A 193 13.73 -4.51 28.39
C PRO A 193 14.56 -5.21 29.51
N SER A 194 14.73 -4.53 30.63
CA SER A 194 15.36 -5.10 31.81
C SER A 194 14.44 -6.21 32.35
N VAL A 195 14.94 -7.43 32.32
CA VAL A 195 14.27 -8.56 32.97
C VAL A 195 14.40 -8.35 34.48
N VAL A 196 13.32 -7.94 35.12
CA VAL A 196 13.22 -7.93 36.59
C VAL A 196 13.11 -9.39 37.04
N ARG A 197 14.19 -9.97 37.57
CA ARG A 197 14.14 -11.25 38.28
C ARG A 197 13.53 -10.97 39.63
N THR A 198 12.32 -11.40 39.89
CA THR A 198 11.77 -11.54 41.23
C THR A 198 12.31 -12.84 41.80
N ASN A 199 13.14 -12.78 42.88
CA ASN A 199 13.51 -13.92 43.67
C ASN A 199 12.29 -14.35 44.50
N PRO A 200 11.94 -15.65 44.53
CA PRO A 200 10.97 -16.15 45.49
C PRO A 200 11.66 -16.27 46.87
N SER A 201 11.04 -15.65 47.83
CA SER A 201 11.26 -15.88 49.25
C SER A 201 10.50 -17.10 49.74
#